data_7ed0d03a38521e84bb9601e45118dcd7
#
_entry.id   7ed0d03a38521e84bb9601e45118dcd7
#
_cell.length_a   1.000
_cell.length_b   1.000
_cell.length_c   1.000
_cell.angle_alpha   90.00
_cell.angle_beta   90.00
_cell.angle_gamma   90.00
#
_symmetry.space_group_name_H-M   'P 1'
#
loop_
_entity.id
_entity.type
_entity.pdbx_description
1 polymer ?
#
loop_
_entity_poly.entity_id
_entity_poly.type
_entity_poly.pdbx_seq_one_letter_code
_entity_poly.pdbx_strand_id
1 'polypeptide(L)'
;MFTRRFLAVLALGASLVFTAACGNGGNTAKEKTDITFFGSSTLAPVVTKAGTAFTEQYGKWNKADSSLPDADIVINVTSGGSGAGIKALLDGTADFGLVAREVKSSEKEKIKNYQEYKVGIDALTIAVNPNNPIAKIKDTLTSDQIKKIFSGEYKTWNEVDPSLPSTEIVVVTRDLGGGAHEVFQEKIMGDTKVTDKAIQAPSMGALVAKIIENENAVGYASYGVAKQNEGKIFALKVDGVAATPETIVDGSYKIQRPLLIVGSGELTKVQKAFMDYLRSDAGQKLIEAMGFIPVK
;
A
#
# COMPACT_ATOMS: atom_id res chain seq x y z
N MET A 1 -6.27 -45.20 -61.80
CA MET A 1 -7.37 -46.02 -62.40
C MET A 1 -8.66 -45.50 -61.78
N PHE A 2 -9.53 -44.95 -62.67
CA PHE A 2 -10.99 -44.74 -62.53
C PHE A 2 -11.52 -43.86 -61.33
N THR A 3 -12.48 -42.96 -61.44
CA THR A 3 -13.09 -42.16 -62.54
C THR A 3 -13.96 -41.10 -61.90
N ARG A 4 -14.03 -39.98 -62.56
CA ARG A 4 -15.00 -38.86 -62.41
C ARG A 4 -16.45 -39.33 -62.23
N ARG A 5 -17.25 -38.59 -61.46
CA ARG A 5 -18.62 -38.16 -61.89
C ARG A 5 -19.03 -36.87 -61.26
N PHE A 6 -19.22 -35.88 -62.14
CA PHE A 6 -19.99 -34.64 -61.95
C PHE A 6 -21.49 -34.97 -61.80
N LEU A 7 -22.17 -34.22 -60.94
CA LEU A 7 -23.60 -33.94 -61.15
C LEU A 7 -23.88 -32.55 -60.65
N ALA A 8 -24.23 -31.69 -61.59
CA ALA A 8 -24.82 -30.34 -61.37
C ALA A 8 -26.31 -30.52 -61.14
N VAL A 9 -26.92 -29.79 -60.19
CA VAL A 9 -28.35 -29.53 -60.12
C VAL A 9 -28.60 -28.08 -59.85
N LEU A 10 -29.47 -27.54 -60.67
CA LEU A 10 -29.91 -26.16 -60.87
C LEU A 10 -30.48 -25.47 -59.64
N ALA A 11 -30.36 -24.14 -59.72
CA ALA A 11 -30.93 -23.10 -58.92
C ALA A 11 -32.47 -23.14 -58.82
N LEU A 12 -32.99 -22.72 -57.70
CA LEU A 12 -34.26 -22.02 -57.59
C LEU A 12 -34.14 -20.91 -56.55
N GLY A 13 -34.26 -19.67 -57.00
CA GLY A 13 -34.20 -18.48 -56.14
C GLY A 13 -35.47 -18.36 -55.31
N ALA A 14 -35.24 -18.03 -54.05
CA ALA A 14 -36.25 -17.43 -53.18
C ALA A 14 -35.66 -16.17 -52.57
N SER A 15 -36.07 -15.02 -53.12
CA SER A 15 -35.74 -13.71 -52.60
C SER A 15 -36.49 -13.49 -51.26
N LEU A 16 -35.82 -13.68 -50.14
CA LEU A 16 -36.30 -13.22 -48.83
C LEU A 16 -35.86 -11.77 -48.66
N VAL A 17 -36.84 -10.89 -48.71
CA VAL A 17 -36.74 -9.49 -48.31
C VAL A 17 -36.51 -9.46 -46.81
N PHE A 18 -35.25 -9.26 -46.37
CA PHE A 18 -34.97 -8.88 -45.02
C PHE A 18 -35.32 -7.41 -44.83
N THR A 19 -36.42 -7.13 -44.18
CA THR A 19 -36.69 -5.83 -43.59
C THR A 19 -35.68 -5.58 -42.49
N ALA A 20 -34.72 -4.71 -42.75
CA ALA A 20 -33.84 -4.16 -41.74
C ALA A 20 -34.67 -3.36 -40.72
N ALA A 21 -35.08 -4.00 -39.64
CA ALA A 21 -35.48 -3.31 -38.45
C ALA A 21 -34.20 -2.69 -37.84
N CYS A 22 -33.99 -1.40 -38.07
CA CYS A 22 -33.04 -0.59 -37.31
C CYS A 22 -33.52 -0.53 -35.86
N GLY A 23 -33.23 -1.58 -35.09
CA GLY A 23 -33.25 -1.52 -33.67
C GLY A 23 -32.02 -0.74 -33.22
N ASN A 24 -32.21 0.50 -32.78
CA ASN A 24 -31.19 1.33 -32.13
C ASN A 24 -30.89 0.72 -30.77
N GLY A 25 -30.22 -0.43 -30.74
CA GLY A 25 -29.63 -1.04 -29.56
C GLY A 25 -28.40 -0.25 -29.21
N GLY A 26 -28.57 0.84 -28.50
CA GLY A 26 -27.47 1.51 -27.82
C GLY A 26 -26.77 0.47 -26.96
N ASN A 27 -25.59 0.02 -27.38
CA ASN A 27 -24.68 -0.79 -26.59
C ASN A 27 -24.12 0.12 -25.49
N THR A 28 -24.93 0.43 -24.46
CA THR A 28 -24.45 1.05 -23.25
C THR A 28 -23.56 0.02 -22.58
N ALA A 29 -22.24 0.12 -22.83
CA ALA A 29 -21.27 -0.63 -22.06
C ALA A 29 -21.67 -0.45 -20.59
N LYS A 30 -21.95 -1.56 -19.90
CA LYS A 30 -22.36 -1.53 -18.50
C LYS A 30 -21.27 -0.81 -17.72
N GLU A 31 -21.62 0.32 -17.10
CA GLU A 31 -20.67 1.13 -16.35
C GLU A 31 -20.00 0.23 -15.29
N LYS A 32 -18.67 0.27 -15.25
CA LYS A 32 -17.89 -0.50 -14.26
C LYS A 32 -18.24 -0.01 -12.85
N THR A 33 -18.73 -0.90 -12.01
CA THR A 33 -19.19 -0.61 -10.64
C THR A 33 -18.29 -1.19 -9.54
N ASP A 34 -17.33 -2.02 -9.91
CA ASP A 34 -16.28 -2.50 -9.01
C ASP A 34 -15.09 -1.55 -9.00
N ILE A 35 -14.42 -1.44 -7.85
CA ILE A 35 -13.19 -0.67 -7.66
C ILE A 35 -12.08 -1.60 -7.22
N THR A 36 -10.93 -1.54 -7.88
CA THR A 36 -9.76 -2.36 -7.58
C THR A 36 -8.59 -1.51 -7.13
N PHE A 37 -8.04 -1.88 -5.97
CA PHE A 37 -6.85 -1.26 -5.38
C PHE A 37 -5.72 -2.28 -5.27
N PHE A 38 -4.51 -1.89 -5.59
CA PHE A 38 -3.33 -2.74 -5.42
C PHE A 38 -2.16 -1.93 -4.87
N GLY A 39 -1.36 -2.49 -3.93
CA GLY A 39 -0.10 -1.86 -3.60
C GLY A 39 0.35 -1.94 -2.15
N SER A 40 0.60 -0.82 -1.52
CA SER A 40 1.20 -0.70 -0.19
C SER A 40 0.58 -1.62 0.86
N SER A 41 1.39 -2.51 1.44
CA SER A 41 0.97 -3.38 2.54
C SER A 41 0.68 -2.63 3.86
N THR A 42 1.04 -1.36 3.93
CA THR A 42 0.65 -0.46 5.03
C THR A 42 -0.74 0.12 4.79
N LEU A 43 -1.02 0.57 3.55
CA LEU A 43 -2.27 1.25 3.22
C LEU A 43 -3.40 0.28 2.85
N ALA A 44 -3.09 -0.89 2.29
CA ALA A 44 -4.11 -1.87 1.88
C ALA A 44 -5.07 -2.27 3.04
N PRO A 45 -4.61 -2.58 4.27
CA PRO A 45 -5.52 -2.85 5.38
C PRO A 45 -6.45 -1.68 5.73
N VAL A 46 -5.98 -0.44 5.58
CA VAL A 46 -6.77 0.78 5.82
C VAL A 46 -7.91 0.87 4.80
N VAL A 47 -7.59 0.76 3.50
CA VAL A 47 -8.58 0.81 2.42
C VAL A 47 -9.55 -0.37 2.50
N THR A 48 -9.08 -1.57 2.87
CA THR A 48 -9.94 -2.73 3.10
C THR A 48 -10.96 -2.45 4.21
N LYS A 49 -10.51 -1.95 5.36
CA LYS A 49 -11.40 -1.64 6.49
C LYS A 49 -12.41 -0.55 6.13
N ALA A 50 -11.98 0.48 5.41
CA ALA A 50 -12.86 1.53 4.91
C ALA A 50 -13.88 1.00 3.90
N GLY A 51 -13.45 0.14 2.97
CA GLY A 51 -14.32 -0.53 2.01
C GLY A 51 -15.37 -1.40 2.68
N THR A 52 -14.97 -2.18 3.69
CA THR A 52 -15.90 -2.98 4.50
C THR A 52 -16.93 -2.09 5.19
N ALA A 53 -16.49 -1.05 5.91
CA ALA A 53 -17.39 -0.13 6.61
C ALA A 53 -18.36 0.59 5.65
N PHE A 54 -17.88 1.01 4.48
CA PHE A 54 -18.71 1.62 3.44
C PHE A 54 -19.75 0.64 2.90
N THR A 55 -19.35 -0.62 2.64
CA THR A 55 -20.26 -1.66 2.15
C THR A 55 -21.30 -2.05 3.20
N GLU A 56 -20.90 -2.18 4.46
CA GLU A 56 -21.83 -2.48 5.56
C GLU A 56 -22.85 -1.35 5.76
N GLN A 57 -22.44 -0.10 5.58
CA GLN A 57 -23.31 1.07 5.73
C GLN A 57 -24.36 1.17 4.61
N TYR A 58 -23.98 0.89 3.37
CA TYR A 58 -24.81 1.21 2.20
C TYR A 58 -25.30 -0.02 1.43
N GLY A 59 -24.53 -1.10 1.37
CA GLY A 59 -24.82 -2.32 0.60
C GLY A 59 -24.75 -2.13 -0.92
N LYS A 60 -25.45 -1.13 -1.44
CA LYS A 60 -25.50 -0.80 -2.86
C LYS A 60 -25.08 0.65 -3.14
N TRP A 61 -24.53 0.90 -4.33
CA TRP A 61 -24.09 2.23 -4.73
C TRP A 61 -25.21 3.28 -4.68
N ASN A 62 -26.42 2.96 -5.17
CA ASN A 62 -27.55 3.88 -5.15
C ASN A 62 -28.09 4.18 -3.73
N LYS A 63 -27.65 3.46 -2.71
CA LYS A 63 -27.94 3.77 -1.30
C LYS A 63 -26.93 4.77 -0.72
N ALA A 64 -25.71 4.81 -1.27
CA ALA A 64 -24.74 5.84 -0.92
C ALA A 64 -25.07 7.18 -1.60
N ASP A 65 -25.50 7.15 -2.87
CA ASP A 65 -26.00 8.30 -3.62
C ASP A 65 -27.03 7.82 -4.67
N SER A 66 -28.21 8.38 -4.67
CA SER A 66 -29.32 7.99 -5.56
C SER A 66 -29.02 8.15 -7.05
N SER A 67 -28.00 8.93 -7.43
CA SER A 67 -27.54 9.11 -8.82
C SER A 67 -26.63 7.99 -9.31
N LEU A 68 -26.22 7.08 -8.41
CA LEU A 68 -25.35 5.95 -8.71
C LEU A 68 -26.15 4.72 -9.16
N PRO A 69 -25.50 3.74 -9.83
CA PRO A 69 -26.15 2.52 -10.30
C PRO A 69 -26.78 1.71 -9.16
N ASP A 70 -27.90 1.03 -9.42
CA ASP A 70 -28.45 -0.01 -8.52
C ASP A 70 -27.62 -1.29 -8.67
N ALA A 71 -26.45 -1.29 -8.06
CA ALA A 71 -25.51 -2.40 -8.05
C ALA A 71 -24.86 -2.53 -6.66
N ASP A 72 -24.47 -3.76 -6.32
CA ASP A 72 -23.76 -4.02 -5.08
C ASP A 72 -22.40 -3.31 -5.05
N ILE A 73 -22.01 -2.84 -3.88
CA ILE A 73 -20.69 -2.24 -3.68
C ILE A 73 -19.64 -3.34 -3.66
N VAL A 74 -18.70 -3.29 -4.61
CA VAL A 74 -17.57 -4.22 -4.70
C VAL A 74 -16.27 -3.43 -4.69
N ILE A 75 -15.51 -3.57 -3.61
CA ILE A 75 -14.19 -2.91 -3.43
C ILE A 75 -13.15 -3.99 -3.16
N ASN A 76 -12.28 -4.21 -4.14
CA ASN A 76 -11.21 -5.20 -4.09
C ASN A 76 -9.89 -4.55 -3.73
N VAL A 77 -9.23 -5.06 -2.69
CA VAL A 77 -7.94 -4.52 -2.23
C VAL A 77 -6.92 -5.65 -2.14
N THR A 78 -5.79 -5.47 -2.79
CA THR A 78 -4.69 -6.44 -2.78
C THR A 78 -3.38 -5.77 -2.38
N SER A 79 -2.63 -6.44 -1.51
CA SER A 79 -1.32 -5.99 -1.03
C SER A 79 -0.20 -6.54 -1.89
N GLY A 80 0.81 -5.70 -2.24
CA GLY A 80 1.96 -6.11 -3.06
C GLY A 80 3.16 -5.15 -3.00
N GLY A 81 3.08 -4.10 -2.16
CA GLY A 81 4.10 -3.04 -2.10
C GLY A 81 3.79 -1.83 -2.99
N SER A 82 4.36 -0.66 -2.65
CA SER A 82 4.05 0.61 -3.34
C SER A 82 4.46 0.60 -4.81
N GLY A 83 5.63 0.07 -5.14
CA GLY A 83 6.09 -0.05 -6.53
C GLY A 83 5.19 -0.97 -7.37
N ALA A 84 4.73 -2.08 -6.78
CA ALA A 84 3.78 -2.98 -7.45
C ALA A 84 2.40 -2.32 -7.66
N GLY A 85 1.97 -1.43 -6.74
CA GLY A 85 0.77 -0.62 -6.91
C GLY A 85 0.84 0.32 -8.11
N ILE A 86 1.96 1.02 -8.27
CA ILE A 86 2.21 1.86 -9.45
C ILE A 86 2.22 1.01 -10.72
N LYS A 87 2.88 -0.15 -10.69
CA LYS A 87 2.92 -1.06 -11.84
C LYS A 87 1.52 -1.56 -12.22
N ALA A 88 0.71 -1.98 -11.25
CA ALA A 88 -0.65 -2.46 -11.50
C ALA A 88 -1.54 -1.37 -12.13
N LEU A 89 -1.40 -0.11 -11.69
CA LEU A 89 -2.07 1.03 -12.30
C LEU A 89 -1.62 1.24 -13.76
N LEU A 90 -0.31 1.19 -14.03
CA LEU A 90 0.23 1.34 -15.38
C LEU A 90 -0.19 0.21 -16.32
N ASP A 91 -0.25 -1.01 -15.83
CA ASP A 91 -0.70 -2.19 -16.59
C ASP A 91 -2.24 -2.26 -16.75
N GLY A 92 -2.99 -1.37 -16.10
CA GLY A 92 -4.46 -1.37 -16.11
C GLY A 92 -5.09 -2.55 -15.37
N THR A 93 -4.35 -3.23 -14.50
CA THR A 93 -4.84 -4.36 -13.68
C THR A 93 -5.45 -3.93 -12.36
N ALA A 94 -5.26 -2.67 -11.96
CA ALA A 94 -5.96 -2.01 -10.86
C ALA A 94 -6.41 -0.61 -11.28
N ASP A 95 -7.51 -0.14 -10.69
CA ASP A 95 -7.99 1.23 -10.89
C ASP A 95 -7.11 2.23 -10.14
N PHE A 96 -6.58 1.79 -8.98
CA PHE A 96 -5.75 2.62 -8.11
C PHE A 96 -4.53 1.89 -7.60
N GLY A 97 -3.40 2.61 -7.56
CA GLY A 97 -2.20 2.23 -6.85
C GLY A 97 -2.20 2.72 -5.40
N LEU A 98 -1.95 1.83 -4.45
CA LEU A 98 -1.75 2.19 -3.05
C LEU A 98 -0.26 2.44 -2.79
N VAL A 99 0.10 3.63 -2.33
CA VAL A 99 1.49 4.06 -2.20
C VAL A 99 1.71 4.69 -0.82
N ALA A 100 2.71 4.20 -0.10
CA ALA A 100 3.12 4.74 1.22
C ALA A 100 4.54 5.31 1.12
N ARG A 101 4.73 6.24 0.21
CA ARG A 101 5.89 7.08 -0.04
C ARG A 101 5.54 8.19 -1.04
N GLU A 102 6.44 9.10 -1.27
CA GLU A 102 6.30 10.00 -2.43
C GLU A 102 6.33 9.21 -3.75
N VAL A 103 5.51 9.62 -4.71
CA VAL A 103 5.55 9.06 -6.06
C VAL A 103 6.71 9.69 -6.82
N LYS A 104 7.58 8.87 -7.38
CA LYS A 104 8.78 9.35 -8.10
C LYS A 104 8.36 10.12 -9.37
N SER A 105 9.12 11.15 -9.75
CA SER A 105 8.86 11.91 -10.98
C SER A 105 8.75 10.99 -12.20
N SER A 106 9.67 10.02 -12.31
CA SER A 106 9.68 9.04 -13.40
C SER A 106 8.46 8.07 -13.41
N GLU A 107 7.75 7.93 -12.30
CA GLU A 107 6.49 7.20 -12.21
C GLU A 107 5.31 8.09 -12.61
N LYS A 108 5.29 9.35 -12.10
CA LYS A 108 4.26 10.35 -12.45
C LYS A 108 4.17 10.58 -13.95
N GLU A 109 5.32 10.74 -14.62
CA GLU A 109 5.42 10.94 -16.07
C GLU A 109 4.83 9.80 -16.90
N LYS A 110 4.86 8.56 -16.40
CA LYS A 110 4.31 7.38 -17.08
C LYS A 110 2.82 7.22 -16.91
N ILE A 111 2.23 7.82 -15.88
CA ILE A 111 0.80 7.71 -15.59
C ILE A 111 0.07 8.82 -16.35
N LYS A 112 -0.76 8.42 -17.32
CA LYS A 112 -1.56 9.38 -18.09
C LYS A 112 -2.54 10.11 -17.17
N ASN A 113 -2.59 11.45 -17.26
CA ASN A 113 -3.46 12.27 -16.40
C ASN A 113 -3.33 11.88 -14.92
N TYR A 114 -2.09 11.83 -14.44
CA TYR A 114 -1.74 11.48 -13.06
C TYR A 114 -2.61 12.22 -12.03
N GLN A 115 -3.15 11.47 -11.09
CA GLN A 115 -3.89 11.99 -9.94
C GLN A 115 -3.36 11.32 -8.67
N GLU A 116 -3.22 12.08 -7.60
CA GLU A 116 -2.90 11.54 -6.27
C GLU A 116 -3.86 12.07 -5.23
N TYR A 117 -4.27 11.18 -4.34
CA TYR A 117 -5.17 11.49 -3.22
C TYR A 117 -4.46 11.12 -1.93
N LYS A 118 -4.02 12.13 -1.19
CA LYS A 118 -3.46 11.92 0.14
C LYS A 118 -4.59 11.58 1.09
N VAL A 119 -4.51 10.42 1.73
CA VAL A 119 -5.54 9.93 2.66
C VAL A 119 -5.07 9.89 4.11
N GLY A 120 -3.75 10.00 4.35
CA GLY A 120 -3.17 10.04 5.68
C GLY A 120 -1.68 10.33 5.64
N ILE A 121 -1.08 10.39 6.81
CA ILE A 121 0.37 10.47 7.01
C ILE A 121 0.79 9.29 7.90
N ASP A 122 1.95 8.74 7.63
CA ASP A 122 2.59 7.67 8.38
C ASP A 122 4.07 7.99 8.61
N ALA A 123 4.70 7.23 9.48
CA ALA A 123 6.14 7.27 9.67
C ALA A 123 6.70 5.85 9.84
N LEU A 124 7.99 5.67 9.65
CA LEU A 124 8.67 4.43 10.00
C LEU A 124 9.37 4.61 11.35
N THR A 125 8.92 3.88 12.35
CA THR A 125 9.56 3.82 13.67
C THR A 125 10.62 2.73 13.65
N ILE A 126 11.79 2.98 14.22
CA ILE A 126 12.76 1.91 14.47
C ILE A 126 12.24 1.06 15.61
N ALA A 127 12.12 -0.22 15.39
CA ALA A 127 11.46 -1.14 16.31
C ALA A 127 12.34 -2.34 16.66
N VAL A 128 12.29 -2.74 17.92
CA VAL A 128 12.92 -3.94 18.46
C VAL A 128 11.90 -4.75 19.25
N ASN A 129 12.26 -6.00 19.58
CA ASN A 129 11.48 -6.77 20.54
C ASN A 129 11.55 -6.08 21.93
N PRO A 130 10.49 -6.08 22.76
CA PRO A 130 10.54 -5.51 24.11
C PRO A 130 11.60 -6.12 25.02
N ASN A 131 11.97 -7.38 24.78
CA ASN A 131 13.04 -8.07 25.50
C ASN A 131 14.43 -7.81 24.93
N ASN A 132 14.54 -7.05 23.83
CA ASN A 132 15.82 -6.69 23.26
C ASN A 132 16.69 -5.98 24.31
N PRO A 133 17.99 -6.32 24.46
CA PRO A 133 18.84 -5.70 25.46
C PRO A 133 18.90 -4.17 25.36
N ILE A 134 18.79 -3.59 24.15
CA ILE A 134 18.81 -2.13 23.98
C ILE A 134 17.56 -1.47 24.58
N ALA A 135 16.39 -2.09 24.50
CA ALA A 135 15.16 -1.55 25.05
C ALA A 135 15.19 -1.37 26.58
N LYS A 136 16.09 -2.09 27.25
CA LYS A 136 16.24 -2.05 28.72
C LYS A 136 17.13 -0.90 29.20
N ILE A 137 18.01 -0.36 28.35
CA ILE A 137 19.01 0.65 28.74
C ILE A 137 18.90 1.95 27.96
N LYS A 138 18.32 1.92 26.77
CA LYS A 138 18.14 3.09 25.88
C LYS A 138 16.81 3.07 25.19
N ASP A 139 16.26 4.25 25.02
CA ASP A 139 15.05 4.46 24.22
C ASP A 139 15.34 5.18 22.88
N THR A 140 16.61 5.39 22.54
CA THR A 140 17.03 6.15 21.38
C THR A 140 18.24 5.55 20.68
N LEU A 141 18.25 5.67 19.35
CA LEU A 141 19.42 5.46 18.48
C LEU A 141 19.64 6.70 17.62
N THR A 142 20.91 7.02 17.34
CA THR A 142 21.22 8.03 16.34
C THR A 142 21.03 7.48 14.93
N SER A 143 20.77 8.35 13.94
CA SER A 143 20.70 7.96 12.53
C SER A 143 21.97 7.22 12.07
N ASP A 144 23.16 7.62 12.57
CA ASP A 144 24.42 6.93 12.27
C ASP A 144 24.47 5.51 12.86
N GLN A 145 24.05 5.34 14.12
CA GLN A 145 23.96 4.00 14.72
C GLN A 145 22.98 3.10 13.96
N ILE A 146 21.81 3.62 13.57
CA ILE A 146 20.83 2.89 12.77
C ILE A 146 21.46 2.48 11.42
N LYS A 147 22.14 3.39 10.75
CA LYS A 147 22.84 3.10 9.49
C LYS A 147 23.87 1.99 9.65
N LYS A 148 24.72 2.04 10.70
CA LYS A 148 25.73 1.01 11.00
C LYS A 148 25.13 -0.34 11.34
N ILE A 149 24.02 -0.37 12.06
CA ILE A 149 23.27 -1.60 12.33
C ILE A 149 22.76 -2.20 11.01
N PHE A 150 22.04 -1.41 10.21
CA PHE A 150 21.39 -1.91 9.01
C PHE A 150 22.36 -2.19 7.85
N SER A 151 23.52 -1.57 7.82
CA SER A 151 24.59 -1.92 6.87
C SER A 151 25.35 -3.19 7.28
N GLY A 152 25.20 -3.66 8.53
CA GLY A 152 25.96 -4.79 9.10
C GLY A 152 27.39 -4.41 9.51
N GLU A 153 27.69 -3.12 9.63
CA GLU A 153 28.93 -2.64 10.25
C GLU A 153 28.96 -3.03 11.73
N TYR A 154 27.87 -2.75 12.48
CA TYR A 154 27.64 -3.32 13.79
C TYR A 154 27.00 -4.71 13.66
N LYS A 155 27.66 -5.72 14.23
CA LYS A 155 27.22 -7.12 14.18
C LYS A 155 26.62 -7.59 15.49
N THR A 156 27.00 -6.95 16.59
CA THR A 156 26.60 -7.30 17.96
C THR A 156 26.14 -6.07 18.73
N TRP A 157 25.24 -6.26 19.70
CA TRP A 157 24.67 -5.16 20.46
C TRP A 157 25.71 -4.38 21.28
N ASN A 158 26.78 -5.02 21.76
CA ASN A 158 27.86 -4.31 22.47
C ASN A 158 28.72 -3.38 21.57
N GLU A 159 28.63 -3.52 20.26
CA GLU A 159 29.23 -2.54 19.32
C GLU A 159 28.37 -1.25 19.22
N VAL A 160 27.06 -1.36 19.48
CA VAL A 160 26.16 -0.21 19.57
C VAL A 160 26.35 0.54 20.88
N ASP A 161 26.50 -0.21 22.00
CA ASP A 161 26.81 0.30 23.32
C ASP A 161 27.54 -0.75 24.12
N PRO A 162 28.75 -0.44 24.67
CA PRO A 162 29.59 -1.40 25.41
C PRO A 162 28.92 -2.03 26.65
N SER A 163 27.85 -1.44 27.19
CA SER A 163 27.09 -2.00 28.33
C SER A 163 26.12 -3.11 27.91
N LEU A 164 25.90 -3.31 26.60
CA LEU A 164 25.04 -4.36 26.06
C LEU A 164 25.79 -5.69 25.91
N PRO A 165 25.07 -6.82 25.89
CA PRO A 165 25.68 -8.12 25.68
C PRO A 165 26.23 -8.24 24.24
N SER A 166 27.26 -9.09 24.08
CA SER A 166 27.84 -9.45 22.78
C SER A 166 26.92 -10.47 22.02
N THR A 167 25.65 -10.14 21.87
CA THR A 167 24.70 -10.95 21.11
C THR A 167 24.56 -10.40 19.69
N GLU A 168 24.40 -11.30 18.71
CA GLU A 168 24.28 -10.94 17.29
C GLU A 168 23.01 -10.11 17.05
N ILE A 169 23.15 -9.04 16.25
CA ILE A 169 22.03 -8.23 15.80
C ILE A 169 21.36 -8.92 14.61
N VAL A 170 20.05 -9.16 14.71
CA VAL A 170 19.25 -9.69 13.60
C VAL A 170 18.52 -8.55 12.91
N VAL A 171 19.01 -8.15 11.75
CA VAL A 171 18.40 -7.08 10.95
C VAL A 171 17.22 -7.61 10.17
N VAL A 172 16.06 -6.95 10.30
CA VAL A 172 14.85 -7.25 9.52
C VAL A 172 14.46 -6.03 8.70
N THR A 173 14.31 -6.22 7.40
CA THR A 173 13.96 -5.16 6.45
C THR A 173 12.76 -5.57 5.59
N ARG A 174 12.18 -4.61 4.89
CA ARG A 174 11.21 -4.89 3.83
C ARG A 174 11.93 -5.34 2.55
N ASP A 175 11.22 -6.08 1.73
CA ASP A 175 11.59 -6.34 0.35
C ASP A 175 11.88 -5.04 -0.42
N LEU A 176 12.76 -5.10 -1.42
CA LEU A 176 13.25 -3.93 -2.16
C LEU A 176 12.12 -3.18 -2.90
N GLY A 177 11.04 -3.87 -3.30
CA GLY A 177 9.85 -3.25 -3.91
C GLY A 177 8.88 -2.62 -2.91
N GLY A 178 9.16 -2.75 -1.62
CA GLY A 178 8.34 -2.18 -0.55
C GLY A 178 8.60 -0.68 -0.38
N GLY A 179 7.56 0.15 -0.49
CA GLY A 179 7.69 1.60 -0.29
C GLY A 179 8.30 1.99 1.07
N ALA A 180 8.16 1.14 2.10
CA ALA A 180 8.82 1.35 3.38
C ALA A 180 10.35 1.17 3.28
N HIS A 181 10.83 0.20 2.48
CA HIS A 181 12.25 0.06 2.22
C HIS A 181 12.81 1.30 1.50
N GLU A 182 12.11 1.77 0.47
CA GLU A 182 12.53 2.96 -0.29
C GLU A 182 12.63 4.20 0.62
N VAL A 183 11.64 4.42 1.49
CA VAL A 183 11.67 5.55 2.46
C VAL A 183 12.81 5.38 3.47
N PHE A 184 13.01 4.18 4.01
CA PHE A 184 14.10 3.91 4.96
C PHE A 184 15.47 4.10 4.29
N GLN A 185 15.62 3.62 3.06
CA GLN A 185 16.85 3.81 2.26
C GLN A 185 17.13 5.30 2.04
N GLU A 186 16.13 6.08 1.64
CA GLU A 186 16.27 7.52 1.39
C GLU A 186 16.59 8.30 2.67
N LYS A 187 15.82 8.08 3.74
CA LYS A 187 15.86 8.94 4.94
C LYS A 187 16.98 8.58 5.93
N ILE A 188 17.42 7.30 5.94
CA ILE A 188 18.41 6.80 6.91
C ILE A 188 19.69 6.31 6.21
N MET A 189 19.55 5.44 5.21
CA MET A 189 20.71 4.78 4.63
C MET A 189 21.48 5.66 3.63
N GLY A 190 20.78 6.53 2.90
CA GLY A 190 21.38 7.29 1.81
C GLY A 190 21.96 6.35 0.73
N ASP A 191 23.22 6.49 0.40
CA ASP A 191 23.93 5.64 -0.57
C ASP A 191 24.39 4.29 0.03
N THR A 192 24.35 4.16 1.35
CA THR A 192 24.73 2.92 2.05
C THR A 192 23.64 1.86 1.87
N LYS A 193 24.00 0.65 1.47
CA LYS A 193 23.03 -0.44 1.30
C LYS A 193 22.73 -1.13 2.63
N VAL A 194 21.49 -1.61 2.78
CA VAL A 194 21.15 -2.57 3.82
C VAL A 194 21.92 -3.87 3.54
N THR A 195 22.42 -4.50 4.61
CA THR A 195 23.19 -5.74 4.50
C THR A 195 22.41 -6.87 3.81
N ASP A 196 23.09 -7.63 2.96
CA ASP A 196 22.50 -8.80 2.28
C ASP A 196 22.11 -9.92 3.27
N LYS A 197 22.61 -9.87 4.52
CA LYS A 197 22.23 -10.79 5.60
C LYS A 197 20.88 -10.44 6.24
N ALA A 198 20.30 -9.27 5.96
CA ALA A 198 19.02 -8.87 6.51
C ALA A 198 17.91 -9.81 6.10
N ILE A 199 17.03 -10.16 7.02
CA ILE A 199 15.81 -10.91 6.75
C ILE A 199 14.86 -9.96 5.98
N GLN A 200 14.54 -10.31 4.74
CA GLN A 200 13.58 -9.54 3.94
C GLN A 200 12.15 -10.02 4.19
N ALA A 201 11.29 -9.12 4.60
CA ALA A 201 9.89 -9.40 4.85
C ALA A 201 9.00 -8.87 3.71
N PRO A 202 8.04 -9.67 3.18
CA PRO A 202 7.22 -9.30 2.04
C PRO A 202 6.14 -8.26 2.36
N SER A 203 5.87 -8.02 3.64
CA SER A 203 4.86 -7.04 4.09
C SER A 203 5.27 -6.38 5.40
N MET A 204 4.62 -5.26 5.74
CA MET A 204 4.86 -4.59 7.02
C MET A 204 4.48 -5.47 8.20
N GLY A 205 3.36 -6.20 8.11
CA GLY A 205 2.96 -7.15 9.14
C GLY A 205 3.96 -8.29 9.33
N ALA A 206 4.49 -8.85 8.24
CA ALA A 206 5.51 -9.90 8.30
C ALA A 206 6.82 -9.39 8.93
N LEU A 207 7.21 -8.12 8.67
CA LEU A 207 8.39 -7.52 9.30
C LEU A 207 8.19 -7.41 10.81
N VAL A 208 7.05 -6.89 11.25
CA VAL A 208 6.75 -6.78 12.69
C VAL A 208 6.68 -8.15 13.36
N ALA A 209 6.11 -9.16 12.69
CA ALA A 209 6.10 -10.53 13.22
C ALA A 209 7.52 -11.06 13.47
N LYS A 210 8.47 -10.80 12.55
CA LYS A 210 9.87 -11.19 12.73
C LYS A 210 10.56 -10.49 13.91
N ILE A 211 10.22 -9.23 14.18
CA ILE A 211 10.70 -8.50 15.35
C ILE A 211 10.14 -9.14 16.64
N ILE A 212 8.85 -9.49 16.65
CA ILE A 212 8.20 -10.11 17.80
C ILE A 212 8.79 -11.50 18.10
N GLU A 213 9.10 -12.27 17.06
CA GLU A 213 9.62 -13.64 17.18
C GLU A 213 11.08 -13.72 17.68
N ASN A 214 11.86 -12.63 17.62
CA ASN A 214 13.29 -12.65 17.91
C ASN A 214 13.71 -11.48 18.81
N GLU A 215 14.20 -11.77 20.01
CA GLU A 215 14.64 -10.79 20.99
C GLU A 215 15.84 -9.95 20.53
N ASN A 216 16.67 -10.46 19.61
CA ASN A 216 17.81 -9.74 19.06
C ASN A 216 17.48 -9.00 17.75
N ALA A 217 16.21 -9.04 17.30
CA ALA A 217 15.81 -8.40 16.08
C ALA A 217 15.70 -6.88 16.22
N VAL A 218 16.12 -6.21 15.16
CA VAL A 218 15.86 -4.80 14.90
C VAL A 218 15.32 -4.64 13.48
N GLY A 219 14.31 -3.81 13.36
CA GLY A 219 13.70 -3.50 12.08
C GLY A 219 13.01 -2.15 12.14
N TYR A 220 12.05 -1.94 11.25
CA TYR A 220 11.21 -0.75 11.31
C TYR A 220 9.74 -1.12 11.12
N ALA A 221 8.86 -0.39 11.78
CA ALA A 221 7.41 -0.55 11.65
C ALA A 221 6.78 0.75 11.16
N SER A 222 5.71 0.69 10.37
CA SER A 222 4.90 1.88 10.19
C SER A 222 4.29 2.30 11.52
N TYR A 223 4.17 3.60 11.76
CA TYR A 223 3.64 4.15 13.01
C TYR A 223 2.29 3.55 13.37
N GLY A 224 1.36 3.46 12.40
CA GLY A 224 0.07 2.83 12.63
C GLY A 224 0.18 1.36 13.01
N VAL A 225 1.05 0.58 12.35
CA VAL A 225 1.26 -0.84 12.70
C VAL A 225 1.97 -0.98 14.04
N ALA A 226 2.88 -0.08 14.38
CA ALA A 226 3.52 -0.04 15.70
C ALA A 226 2.50 0.19 16.81
N LYS A 227 1.56 1.13 16.62
CA LYS A 227 0.45 1.37 17.55
C LYS A 227 -0.47 0.15 17.72
N GLN A 228 -0.80 -0.55 16.65
CA GLN A 228 -1.60 -1.78 16.69
C GLN A 228 -0.87 -2.94 17.40
N ASN A 229 0.46 -2.87 17.54
CA ASN A 229 1.29 -3.86 18.21
C ASN A 229 1.96 -3.30 19.48
N GLU A 230 1.37 -2.31 20.11
CA GLU A 230 1.86 -1.75 21.37
C GLU A 230 2.03 -2.85 22.42
N GLY A 231 3.16 -2.83 23.12
CA GLY A 231 3.55 -3.86 24.09
C GLY A 231 4.18 -5.14 23.47
N LYS A 232 4.02 -5.37 22.16
CA LYS A 232 4.65 -6.49 21.44
C LYS A 232 5.94 -6.09 20.72
N ILE A 233 6.10 -4.82 20.41
CA ILE A 233 7.35 -4.22 19.93
C ILE A 233 7.65 -2.97 20.74
N PHE A 234 8.92 -2.61 20.80
CA PHE A 234 9.41 -1.38 21.43
C PHE A 234 9.93 -0.43 20.35
N ALA A 235 9.29 0.73 20.23
CA ALA A 235 9.68 1.76 19.28
C ALA A 235 10.75 2.66 19.86
N LEU A 236 11.89 2.73 19.19
CA LEU A 236 13.02 3.58 19.58
C LEU A 236 12.84 4.99 19.00
N LYS A 237 13.29 5.99 19.75
CA LYS A 237 13.48 7.35 19.24
C LYS A 237 14.60 7.37 18.20
N VAL A 238 14.52 8.28 17.25
CA VAL A 238 15.57 8.53 16.25
C VAL A 238 16.17 9.91 16.51
N ASP A 239 17.46 9.98 16.74
CA ASP A 239 18.16 11.22 17.14
C ASP A 239 17.50 11.94 18.32
N GLY A 240 16.95 11.19 19.27
CA GLY A 240 16.25 11.72 20.46
C GLY A 240 14.78 12.09 20.21
N VAL A 241 14.28 12.02 18.98
CA VAL A 241 12.90 12.37 18.62
C VAL A 241 12.03 11.11 18.58
N ALA A 242 10.95 11.09 19.37
CA ALA A 242 9.94 10.03 19.32
C ALA A 242 9.01 10.23 18.11
N ALA A 243 8.55 9.13 17.51
CA ALA A 243 7.47 9.19 16.54
C ALA A 243 6.14 9.42 17.28
N THR A 244 5.60 10.62 17.20
CA THR A 244 4.27 11.00 17.70
C THR A 244 3.50 11.71 16.58
N PRO A 245 2.17 11.85 16.67
CA PRO A 245 1.42 12.61 15.67
C PRO A 245 2.00 14.01 15.45
N GLU A 246 2.39 14.70 16.51
CA GLU A 246 2.94 16.06 16.46
C GLU A 246 4.28 16.07 15.71
N THR A 247 5.23 15.22 16.11
CA THR A 247 6.58 15.20 15.55
C THR A 247 6.62 14.66 14.11
N ILE A 248 5.62 13.85 13.73
CA ILE A 248 5.46 13.37 12.35
C ILE A 248 4.88 14.48 11.48
N VAL A 249 3.87 15.23 11.97
CA VAL A 249 3.22 16.30 11.19
C VAL A 249 4.12 17.53 11.03
N ASP A 250 4.86 17.92 12.06
CA ASP A 250 5.77 19.07 12.02
C ASP A 250 7.11 18.76 11.33
N GLY A 251 7.37 17.47 11.00
CA GLY A 251 8.57 17.02 10.30
C GLY A 251 9.81 16.87 11.18
N SER A 252 9.72 17.08 12.51
CA SER A 252 10.84 16.82 13.43
C SER A 252 11.20 15.34 13.49
N TYR A 253 10.22 14.43 13.31
CA TYR A 253 10.50 13.02 13.09
C TYR A 253 10.81 12.76 11.60
N LYS A 254 12.06 12.45 11.29
CA LYS A 254 12.61 12.44 9.93
C LYS A 254 12.01 11.41 8.96
N ILE A 255 11.54 10.25 9.47
CA ILE A 255 11.16 9.10 8.64
C ILE A 255 9.64 9.11 8.40
N GLN A 256 9.06 10.27 8.15
CA GLN A 256 7.66 10.43 7.81
C GLN A 256 7.40 10.21 6.30
N ARG A 257 6.18 9.84 5.94
CA ARG A 257 5.76 9.55 4.56
C ARG A 257 4.27 9.76 4.35
N PRO A 258 3.84 10.16 3.14
CA PRO A 258 2.42 10.22 2.83
C PRO A 258 1.83 8.82 2.60
N LEU A 259 0.53 8.70 2.86
CA LEU A 259 -0.31 7.59 2.41
C LEU A 259 -1.15 8.08 1.23
N LEU A 260 -0.85 7.57 0.04
CA LEU A 260 -1.41 8.04 -1.22
C LEU A 260 -2.21 6.95 -1.92
N ILE A 261 -3.34 7.34 -2.49
CA ILE A 261 -4.04 6.59 -3.51
C ILE A 261 -3.73 7.28 -4.84
N VAL A 262 -3.18 6.55 -5.79
CA VAL A 262 -2.75 7.07 -7.09
C VAL A 262 -3.67 6.53 -8.17
N GLY A 263 -4.17 7.40 -9.02
CA GLY A 263 -5.08 7.09 -10.11
C GLY A 263 -4.65 7.71 -11.44
N SER A 264 -5.39 7.38 -12.50
CA SER A 264 -5.21 7.87 -13.86
C SER A 264 -6.52 8.46 -14.38
N GLY A 265 -6.50 9.75 -14.70
CA GLY A 265 -7.67 10.45 -15.23
C GLY A 265 -8.72 10.84 -14.18
N GLU A 266 -9.92 11.17 -14.66
CA GLU A 266 -11.03 11.56 -13.81
C GLU A 266 -11.67 10.34 -13.13
N LEU A 267 -12.14 10.54 -11.90
CA LEU A 267 -12.86 9.51 -11.16
C LEU A 267 -14.22 9.24 -11.80
N THR A 268 -14.58 7.97 -11.95
CA THR A 268 -15.98 7.61 -12.19
C THR A 268 -16.84 8.01 -10.99
N LYS A 269 -18.16 8.05 -11.15
CA LYS A 269 -19.06 8.42 -10.05
C LYS A 269 -18.93 7.51 -8.84
N VAL A 270 -18.81 6.19 -9.04
CA VAL A 270 -18.63 5.21 -7.94
C VAL A 270 -17.26 5.36 -7.27
N GLN A 271 -16.20 5.59 -8.04
CA GLN A 271 -14.87 5.87 -7.49
C GLN A 271 -14.89 7.15 -6.65
N LYS A 272 -15.52 8.21 -7.18
CA LYS A 272 -15.65 9.48 -6.44
C LYS A 272 -16.40 9.29 -5.13
N ALA A 273 -17.50 8.56 -5.10
CA ALA A 273 -18.27 8.32 -3.89
C ALA A 273 -17.44 7.63 -2.80
N PHE A 274 -16.65 6.61 -3.16
CA PHE A 274 -15.78 5.95 -2.20
C PHE A 274 -14.58 6.82 -1.77
N MET A 275 -13.97 7.57 -2.70
CA MET A 275 -12.88 8.51 -2.37
C MET A 275 -13.37 9.64 -1.47
N ASP A 276 -14.57 10.16 -1.68
CA ASP A 276 -15.18 11.16 -0.82
C ASP A 276 -15.46 10.59 0.59
N TYR A 277 -15.91 9.33 0.69
CA TYR A 277 -16.06 8.64 1.97
C TYR A 277 -14.73 8.51 2.71
N LEU A 278 -13.66 8.08 2.04
CA LEU A 278 -12.32 7.98 2.64
C LEU A 278 -11.83 9.33 3.22
N ARG A 279 -12.21 10.43 2.59
CA ARG A 279 -11.83 11.79 2.98
C ARG A 279 -12.84 12.46 3.92
N SER A 280 -14.00 11.84 4.14
CA SER A 280 -14.99 12.33 5.11
C SER A 280 -14.51 12.14 6.55
N ASP A 281 -15.18 12.80 7.49
CA ASP A 281 -14.91 12.62 8.92
C ASP A 281 -14.97 11.15 9.35
N ALA A 282 -15.89 10.37 8.78
CA ALA A 282 -16.02 8.94 9.08
C ALA A 282 -14.80 8.15 8.60
N GLY A 283 -14.36 8.38 7.37
CA GLY A 283 -13.16 7.75 6.81
C GLY A 283 -11.89 8.18 7.55
N GLN A 284 -11.76 9.46 7.89
CA GLN A 284 -10.60 9.98 8.60
C GLN A 284 -10.52 9.48 10.05
N LYS A 285 -11.65 9.35 10.77
CA LYS A 285 -11.72 8.69 12.08
C LYS A 285 -11.31 7.22 12.02
N LEU A 286 -11.64 6.52 10.94
CA LEU A 286 -11.21 5.14 10.73
C LEU A 286 -9.70 5.06 10.53
N ILE A 287 -9.11 5.97 9.74
CA ILE A 287 -7.65 6.06 9.53
C ILE A 287 -6.94 6.32 10.86
N GLU A 288 -7.45 7.25 11.67
CA GLU A 288 -6.94 7.54 13.01
C GLU A 288 -7.07 6.34 13.95
N ALA A 289 -8.23 5.67 13.96
CA ALA A 289 -8.45 4.46 14.77
C ALA A 289 -7.52 3.30 14.39
N MET A 290 -6.98 3.30 13.19
CA MET A 290 -5.93 2.37 12.76
C MET A 290 -4.50 2.85 13.11
N GLY A 291 -4.37 3.96 13.82
CA GLY A 291 -3.11 4.50 14.31
C GLY A 291 -2.35 5.35 13.29
N PHE A 292 -2.95 5.68 12.14
CA PHE A 292 -2.37 6.60 11.17
C PHE A 292 -2.83 8.03 11.43
N ILE A 293 -2.12 9.00 10.88
CA ILE A 293 -2.43 10.41 11.06
C ILE A 293 -3.36 10.85 9.93
N PRO A 294 -4.58 11.33 10.24
CA PRO A 294 -5.52 11.78 9.22
C PRO A 294 -5.04 13.03 8.49
N VAL A 295 -5.56 13.27 7.30
CA VAL A 295 -5.43 14.54 6.59
C VAL A 295 -6.67 15.39 6.88
N LYS A 296 -6.46 16.66 7.18
CA LYS A 296 -7.56 17.61 7.37
C LYS A 296 -8.12 18.08 6.03
#